data_da3d2ca9657e904df054c32a95436d61
#
_entry.id   da3d2ca9657e904df054c32a95436d61
#
_cell.length_a   1.000
_cell.length_b   1.000
_cell.length_c   1.000
_cell.angle_alpha   90.00
_cell.angle_beta   90.00
_cell.angle_gamma   90.00
#
_symmetry.space_group_name_H-M   'P 1'
#
loop_
_entity.id
_entity.type
_entity.pdbx_description
1 polymer ?
#
loop_
_entity_poly.entity_id
_entity_poly.type
_entity_poly.pdbx_seq_one_letter_code
_entity_poly.pdbx_strand_id
1 'polypeptide(L)'
;MKKIRIICLLILVFVFSGIPVHANQTNIDYPSLNLLTFKKEKQLVLGEFDSLGRATSAHIQLQDKDEPKKRREPKIKYNPVGWHNYKLAYGNQGKKSWLFNRGHLIGYQFSGLTDEGENLVALTAWTNSGHYKGTNSNNSEGMLYYEKRLDSWLATHPNFWLDYQVKPIYTGNELMPRQVVLQYVGLDESGNLVNIQLGGSKESVDSNGITTVVLENYSKNATIDYLKGTATPSLV
;
A
#
# COMPACT_ATOMS: atom_id res chain seq x y z
N MET A 1 30.91 68.44 -37.43
CA MET A 1 31.34 67.73 -36.18
C MET A 1 30.10 67.07 -35.59
N LYS A 2 29.94 65.73 -35.81
CA LYS A 2 28.79 64.94 -35.30
C LYS A 2 29.14 64.37 -33.96
N LYS A 3 28.36 64.69 -32.92
CA LYS A 3 28.53 64.14 -31.53
C LYS A 3 27.86 62.77 -31.49
N ILE A 4 28.62 61.71 -31.26
CA ILE A 4 28.15 60.35 -31.02
C ILE A 4 27.77 60.31 -29.51
N ARG A 5 26.48 60.01 -29.20
CA ARG A 5 26.00 59.71 -27.85
C ARG A 5 26.09 58.18 -27.67
N ILE A 6 26.98 57.73 -26.78
CA ILE A 6 27.08 56.35 -26.33
C ILE A 6 26.02 56.18 -25.25
N ILE A 7 25.04 55.30 -25.51
CA ILE A 7 24.04 54.87 -24.52
C ILE A 7 24.59 53.61 -23.90
N CYS A 8 25.03 53.66 -22.64
CA CYS A 8 25.37 52.49 -21.84
C CYS A 8 24.08 51.80 -21.39
N LEU A 9 23.79 50.63 -21.95
CA LEU A 9 22.69 49.75 -21.52
C LEU A 9 23.16 48.95 -20.30
N LEU A 10 22.71 49.29 -19.11
CA LEU A 10 22.93 48.48 -17.89
C LEU A 10 22.01 47.25 -17.93
N ILE A 11 22.60 46.10 -18.18
CA ILE A 11 21.89 44.81 -18.05
C ILE A 11 21.91 44.42 -16.57
N LEU A 12 20.76 44.53 -15.90
CA LEU A 12 20.59 43.98 -14.56
C LEU A 12 20.37 42.47 -14.68
N VAL A 13 21.40 41.70 -14.31
CA VAL A 13 21.28 40.24 -14.18
C VAL A 13 20.69 39.93 -12.81
N PHE A 14 19.41 39.56 -12.79
CA PHE A 14 18.81 38.98 -11.59
C PHE A 14 19.29 37.54 -11.43
N VAL A 15 20.19 37.30 -10.52
CA VAL A 15 20.57 35.98 -10.06
C VAL A 15 19.49 35.49 -9.09
N PHE A 16 18.56 34.67 -9.59
CA PHE A 16 17.68 33.91 -8.72
C PHE A 16 18.49 32.83 -8.00
N SER A 17 18.91 33.10 -6.78
CA SER A 17 19.39 32.08 -5.86
C SER A 17 18.21 31.23 -5.42
N GLY A 18 17.93 30.17 -6.16
CA GLY A 18 17.00 29.11 -5.72
C GLY A 18 17.53 28.47 -4.44
N ILE A 19 16.88 28.74 -3.32
CA ILE A 19 17.11 28.00 -2.07
C ILE A 19 16.63 26.57 -2.35
N PRO A 20 17.49 25.54 -2.25
CA PRO A 20 17.01 24.16 -2.37
C PRO A 20 16.07 23.89 -1.19
N VAL A 21 14.79 23.74 -1.47
CA VAL A 21 13.84 23.17 -0.52
C VAL A 21 14.22 21.71 -0.37
N HIS A 22 15.06 21.42 0.62
CA HIS A 22 15.23 20.06 1.10
C HIS A 22 13.88 19.66 1.73
N ALA A 23 13.10 18.88 1.01
CA ALA A 23 12.03 18.14 1.62
C ALA A 23 12.67 17.24 2.69
N ASN A 24 12.49 17.60 3.97
CA ASN A 24 12.76 16.70 5.07
C ASN A 24 11.91 15.46 4.83
N GLN A 25 12.47 14.41 4.23
CA GLN A 25 11.95 13.08 4.40
C GLN A 25 12.09 12.78 5.89
N THR A 26 11.01 12.96 6.63
CA THR A 26 10.89 12.34 7.95
C THR A 26 11.03 10.85 7.69
N ASN A 27 12.16 10.26 8.03
CA ASN A 27 12.33 8.82 8.13
C ASN A 27 11.33 8.37 9.20
N ILE A 28 10.15 7.97 8.77
CA ILE A 28 9.20 7.27 9.63
C ILE A 28 9.85 5.90 9.82
N ASP A 29 10.40 5.67 11.01
CA ASP A 29 10.92 4.36 11.38
C ASP A 29 9.73 3.44 11.59
N TYR A 30 9.42 2.64 10.56
CA TYR A 30 8.35 1.64 10.66
C TYR A 30 8.86 0.52 11.58
N PRO A 31 8.05 0.10 12.58
CA PRO A 31 8.46 -0.99 13.45
C PRO A 31 8.81 -2.22 12.62
N SER A 32 9.96 -2.82 12.91
CA SER A 32 10.41 -4.05 12.26
C SER A 32 9.33 -5.15 12.38
N LEU A 33 9.30 -6.04 11.40
CA LEU A 33 8.42 -7.21 11.43
C LEU A 33 8.76 -8.08 12.66
N ASN A 34 7.78 -8.25 13.55
CA ASN A 34 7.86 -9.25 14.60
C ASN A 34 7.36 -10.58 14.02
N LEU A 35 8.29 -11.43 13.60
CA LEU A 35 7.97 -12.74 13.02
C LEU A 35 7.04 -13.56 13.94
N LEU A 36 6.11 -14.28 13.34
CA LEU A 36 5.38 -15.31 14.06
C LEU A 36 6.33 -16.44 14.45
N THR A 37 6.15 -17.01 15.64
CA THR A 37 6.94 -18.18 16.05
C THR A 37 6.78 -19.29 15.03
N PHE A 38 7.89 -19.78 14.48
CA PHE A 38 7.86 -20.84 13.47
C PHE A 38 7.39 -22.17 14.05
N LYS A 39 6.23 -22.66 13.61
CA LYS A 39 5.58 -23.87 14.11
C LYS A 39 5.32 -24.94 13.05
N LYS A 40 5.72 -24.70 11.80
CA LYS A 40 5.41 -25.57 10.64
C LYS A 40 3.92 -25.80 10.42
N GLU A 41 3.10 -24.83 10.76
CA GLU A 41 1.64 -24.82 10.57
C GLU A 41 1.18 -23.43 10.11
N LYS A 42 0.08 -23.37 9.39
CA LYS A 42 -0.53 -22.08 9.02
C LYS A 42 -0.93 -21.34 10.28
N GLN A 43 -0.52 -20.09 10.37
CA GLN A 43 -0.92 -19.16 11.43
C GLN A 43 -1.51 -17.92 10.79
N LEU A 44 -2.61 -17.41 11.35
CA LEU A 44 -3.22 -16.14 10.95
C LEU A 44 -3.62 -15.40 12.22
N VAL A 45 -3.06 -14.22 12.41
CA VAL A 45 -3.31 -13.34 13.55
C VAL A 45 -3.85 -12.02 13.05
N LEU A 46 -5.05 -11.66 13.47
CA LEU A 46 -5.64 -10.36 13.23
C LEU A 46 -5.48 -9.51 14.49
N GLY A 47 -5.07 -8.26 14.32
CA GLY A 47 -5.02 -7.31 15.42
C GLY A 47 -6.45 -6.90 15.80
N GLU A 48 -6.66 -6.67 17.09
CA GLU A 48 -7.94 -6.13 17.57
C GLU A 48 -8.22 -4.75 16.99
N PHE A 49 -9.49 -4.40 16.87
CA PHE A 49 -9.87 -3.03 16.53
C PHE A 49 -9.34 -2.05 17.57
N ASP A 50 -8.90 -0.90 17.10
CA ASP A 50 -8.58 0.20 18.01
C ASP A 50 -9.85 0.88 18.59
N SER A 51 -9.65 1.89 19.43
CA SER A 51 -10.76 2.63 20.07
C SER A 51 -11.70 3.34 19.10
N LEU A 52 -11.31 3.50 17.83
CA LEU A 52 -12.15 4.07 16.78
C LEU A 52 -12.78 2.99 15.89
N GLY A 53 -12.60 1.71 16.20
CA GLY A 53 -13.11 0.59 15.43
C GLY A 53 -12.33 0.35 14.13
N ARG A 54 -11.07 0.83 14.04
CA ARG A 54 -10.22 0.65 12.86
C ARG A 54 -9.41 -0.64 12.99
N ALA A 55 -9.27 -1.39 11.90
CA ALA A 55 -8.36 -2.53 11.84
C ALA A 55 -6.90 -2.07 12.05
N THR A 56 -6.11 -2.85 12.78
CA THR A 56 -4.76 -2.45 13.21
C THR A 56 -3.65 -3.23 12.53
N SER A 57 -3.86 -4.50 12.25
CA SER A 57 -2.89 -5.36 11.55
C SER A 57 -3.51 -6.68 11.14
N ALA A 58 -2.89 -7.31 10.16
CA ALA A 58 -3.11 -8.73 9.87
C ALA A 58 -1.76 -9.38 9.56
N HIS A 59 -1.49 -10.57 10.09
CA HIS A 59 -0.23 -11.27 9.99
C HIS A 59 -0.47 -12.75 9.71
N ILE A 60 0.17 -13.28 8.69
CA ILE A 60 0.03 -14.68 8.29
C ILE A 60 1.38 -15.34 8.09
N GLN A 61 1.48 -16.61 8.50
CA GLN A 61 2.59 -17.49 8.13
C GLN A 61 2.00 -18.75 7.51
N LEU A 62 2.40 -19.07 6.26
CA LEU A 62 1.81 -20.18 5.50
C LEU A 62 2.76 -20.73 4.44
N GLN A 63 2.43 -21.93 3.94
CA GLN A 63 2.99 -22.53 2.73
C GLN A 63 1.95 -22.45 1.58
N ASP A 64 2.39 -22.72 0.34
CA ASP A 64 1.52 -22.81 -0.85
C ASP A 64 0.32 -23.76 -0.64
N LYS A 65 0.54 -24.94 -0.05
CA LYS A 65 -0.53 -25.93 0.23
C LYS A 65 -1.62 -25.44 1.16
N ASP A 66 -1.36 -24.38 1.94
CA ASP A 66 -2.25 -23.82 2.96
C ASP A 66 -3.18 -22.75 2.37
N GLU A 67 -2.99 -22.40 1.11
CA GLU A 67 -3.85 -21.45 0.41
C GLU A 67 -5.29 -21.96 0.27
N PRO A 68 -6.30 -21.05 0.22
CA PRO A 68 -7.70 -21.45 0.12
C PRO A 68 -7.99 -22.19 -1.18
N LYS A 69 -8.56 -23.39 -1.08
CA LYS A 69 -9.00 -24.19 -2.24
C LYS A 69 -10.40 -23.76 -2.76
N LYS A 70 -11.13 -22.98 -1.99
CA LYS A 70 -12.48 -22.51 -2.35
C LYS A 70 -12.39 -21.13 -3.01
N ARG A 71 -13.28 -20.89 -3.98
CA ARG A 71 -13.41 -19.55 -4.57
C ARG A 71 -13.97 -18.58 -3.52
N ARG A 72 -13.46 -17.35 -3.51
CA ARG A 72 -13.93 -16.28 -2.64
C ARG A 72 -15.42 -15.98 -2.88
N GLU A 73 -16.15 -15.75 -1.81
CA GLU A 73 -17.50 -15.18 -1.88
C GLU A 73 -17.48 -13.82 -2.60
N PRO A 74 -18.44 -13.57 -3.51
CA PRO A 74 -18.37 -12.40 -4.39
C PRO A 74 -18.64 -11.08 -3.67
N LYS A 75 -19.26 -11.11 -2.47
CA LYS A 75 -19.68 -9.91 -1.75
C LYS A 75 -19.00 -9.79 -0.39
N ILE A 76 -18.40 -8.63 -0.16
CA ILE A 76 -18.00 -8.16 1.16
C ILE A 76 -19.15 -7.29 1.68
N LYS A 77 -19.68 -7.59 2.88
CA LYS A 77 -20.80 -6.89 3.51
C LYS A 77 -20.31 -5.86 4.53
N TYR A 78 -19.23 -6.19 5.24
CA TYR A 78 -18.64 -5.32 6.24
C TYR A 78 -18.14 -4.01 5.60
N ASN A 79 -18.47 -2.89 6.21
CA ASN A 79 -17.97 -1.57 5.83
C ASN A 79 -16.90 -1.13 6.84
N PRO A 80 -15.61 -1.15 6.49
CA PRO A 80 -14.59 -0.65 7.40
C PRO A 80 -14.79 0.84 7.69
N VAL A 81 -14.36 1.26 8.86
CA VAL A 81 -14.46 2.66 9.29
C VAL A 81 -13.86 3.59 8.23
N GLY A 82 -14.52 4.70 7.95
CA GLY A 82 -14.14 5.66 6.91
C GLY A 82 -14.45 5.24 5.47
N TRP A 83 -14.98 4.03 5.24
CA TRP A 83 -15.34 3.62 3.88
C TRP A 83 -16.62 4.30 3.39
N HIS A 84 -16.55 4.88 2.19
CA HIS A 84 -17.68 5.47 1.49
C HIS A 84 -17.72 5.00 0.03
N ASN A 85 -18.83 5.24 -0.63
CA ASN A 85 -19.07 4.73 -1.97
C ASN A 85 -19.15 5.88 -2.99
N TYR A 86 -18.00 6.31 -3.51
CA TYR A 86 -17.90 7.38 -4.53
C TYR A 86 -17.59 6.81 -5.90
N LYS A 87 -18.25 7.35 -6.93
CA LYS A 87 -17.85 7.15 -8.33
C LYS A 87 -17.23 8.42 -8.87
N LEU A 88 -15.95 8.36 -9.18
CA LEU A 88 -15.20 9.48 -9.78
C LEU A 88 -14.79 9.16 -11.21
N ALA A 89 -14.64 10.22 -12.01
CA ALA A 89 -14.10 10.10 -13.35
C ALA A 89 -12.62 9.74 -13.32
N TYR A 90 -12.16 8.97 -14.31
CA TYR A 90 -10.75 8.65 -14.52
C TYR A 90 -10.43 8.59 -16.02
N GLY A 91 -9.19 8.92 -16.37
CA GLY A 91 -8.73 8.98 -17.76
C GLY A 91 -9.47 10.01 -18.61
N ASN A 92 -9.07 10.17 -19.85
CA ASN A 92 -9.51 11.26 -20.75
C ASN A 92 -10.93 11.10 -21.32
N GLN A 93 -11.62 10.00 -21.05
CA GLN A 93 -12.93 9.68 -21.65
C GLN A 93 -14.13 9.84 -20.70
N GLY A 94 -13.94 10.46 -19.53
CA GLY A 94 -15.01 10.64 -18.55
C GLY A 94 -15.60 9.34 -17.97
N LYS A 95 -14.90 8.22 -18.14
CA LYS A 95 -15.29 6.93 -17.52
C LYS A 95 -15.30 7.09 -16.02
N LYS A 96 -16.29 6.49 -15.34
CA LYS A 96 -16.41 6.53 -13.87
C LYS A 96 -16.17 5.16 -13.26
N SER A 97 -15.53 5.14 -12.09
CA SER A 97 -15.34 3.95 -11.27
C SER A 97 -15.46 4.27 -9.79
N TRP A 98 -15.69 3.23 -8.98
CA TRP A 98 -15.67 3.34 -7.54
C TRP A 98 -14.27 3.72 -7.05
N LEU A 99 -14.17 4.77 -6.22
CA LEU A 99 -12.90 5.24 -5.68
C LEU A 99 -12.36 4.30 -4.61
N PHE A 100 -13.24 3.87 -3.69
CA PHE A 100 -12.84 3.08 -2.54
C PHE A 100 -13.27 1.60 -2.67
N ASN A 101 -12.38 0.73 -2.24
CA ASN A 101 -12.62 -0.69 -2.03
C ASN A 101 -12.68 -0.98 -0.52
N ARG A 102 -13.37 -2.05 -0.15
CA ARG A 102 -13.19 -2.74 1.11
C ARG A 102 -11.95 -3.61 0.93
N GLY A 103 -10.77 -3.03 1.19
CA GLY A 103 -9.48 -3.66 0.92
C GLY A 103 -9.12 -4.64 2.03
N HIS A 104 -8.72 -5.86 1.66
CA HIS A 104 -8.13 -6.79 2.61
C HIS A 104 -6.72 -6.34 2.99
N LEU A 105 -6.36 -6.48 4.27
CA LEU A 105 -4.97 -6.39 4.70
C LEU A 105 -4.19 -7.61 4.18
N ILE A 106 -4.64 -8.81 4.50
CA ILE A 106 -4.13 -10.05 3.89
C ILE A 106 -5.15 -10.54 2.88
N GLY A 107 -4.74 -10.60 1.60
CA GLY A 107 -5.61 -11.02 0.50
C GLY A 107 -6.23 -12.40 0.70
N TYR A 108 -7.40 -12.60 0.09
CA TYR A 108 -8.13 -13.88 0.19
C TYR A 108 -7.29 -15.08 -0.24
N GLN A 109 -6.43 -14.92 -1.24
CA GLN A 109 -5.56 -15.99 -1.75
C GLN A 109 -4.67 -16.60 -0.68
N PHE A 110 -4.33 -15.85 0.38
CA PHE A 110 -3.55 -16.34 1.52
C PHE A 110 -4.43 -16.68 2.72
N SER A 111 -5.31 -15.73 3.11
CA SER A 111 -6.07 -15.82 4.35
C SER A 111 -7.26 -16.77 4.26
N GLY A 112 -7.97 -16.78 3.14
CA GLY A 112 -9.29 -17.40 2.99
C GLY A 112 -10.43 -16.60 3.60
N LEU A 113 -10.14 -15.39 4.13
CA LEU A 113 -11.15 -14.53 4.77
C LEU A 113 -11.82 -13.63 3.74
N THR A 114 -13.15 -13.56 3.77
CA THR A 114 -13.90 -12.68 2.86
C THR A 114 -14.43 -11.44 3.54
N ASP A 115 -15.00 -11.56 4.74
CA ASP A 115 -15.83 -10.51 5.37
C ASP A 115 -15.46 -10.26 6.83
N GLU A 116 -14.22 -10.57 7.22
CA GLU A 116 -13.69 -10.33 8.56
C GLU A 116 -13.27 -8.87 8.70
N GLY A 117 -13.91 -8.15 9.62
CA GLY A 117 -13.72 -6.71 9.78
C GLY A 117 -12.30 -6.31 10.14
N GLU A 118 -11.62 -7.09 10.99
CA GLU A 118 -10.23 -6.88 11.40
C GLU A 118 -9.23 -7.01 10.27
N ASN A 119 -9.64 -7.67 9.17
CA ASN A 119 -8.83 -7.80 7.94
C ASN A 119 -9.24 -6.80 6.85
N LEU A 120 -10.13 -5.85 7.13
CA LEU A 120 -10.69 -4.95 6.13
C LEU A 120 -10.43 -3.48 6.49
N VAL A 121 -9.95 -2.71 5.50
CA VAL A 121 -9.75 -1.27 5.60
C VAL A 121 -10.29 -0.55 4.36
N ALA A 122 -10.58 0.74 4.51
CA ALA A 122 -10.95 1.58 3.38
C ALA A 122 -9.71 1.93 2.55
N LEU A 123 -9.56 1.31 1.38
CA LEU A 123 -8.47 1.59 0.43
C LEU A 123 -9.01 2.18 -0.87
N THR A 124 -8.23 3.04 -1.50
CA THR A 124 -8.53 3.40 -2.88
C THR A 124 -8.38 2.19 -3.81
N ALA A 125 -9.12 2.16 -4.91
CA ALA A 125 -8.95 1.12 -5.93
C ALA A 125 -7.53 1.13 -6.51
N TRP A 126 -6.90 2.31 -6.59
CA TRP A 126 -5.51 2.45 -7.00
C TRP A 126 -4.54 1.71 -6.08
N THR A 127 -4.62 1.95 -4.78
CA THR A 127 -3.75 1.30 -3.79
C THR A 127 -4.07 -0.18 -3.61
N ASN A 128 -5.36 -0.56 -3.63
CA ASN A 128 -5.75 -1.95 -3.45
C ASN A 128 -5.41 -2.83 -4.67
N SER A 129 -5.74 -2.37 -5.88
CA SER A 129 -5.70 -3.21 -7.09
C SER A 129 -4.86 -2.66 -8.24
N GLY A 130 -4.13 -1.56 -8.01
CA GLY A 130 -3.21 -0.96 -8.96
C GLY A 130 -3.89 -0.21 -10.12
N HIS A 131 -5.22 -0.05 -10.10
CA HIS A 131 -5.96 0.60 -11.18
C HIS A 131 -7.26 1.23 -10.68
N TYR A 132 -7.79 2.22 -11.40
CA TYR A 132 -9.06 2.87 -11.06
C TYR A 132 -10.27 1.95 -11.22
N LYS A 133 -10.21 0.99 -12.15
CA LYS A 133 -11.28 0.03 -12.43
C LYS A 133 -10.69 -1.32 -12.83
N GLY A 134 -11.07 -2.37 -12.12
CA GLY A 134 -10.46 -3.69 -12.30
C GLY A 134 -9.11 -3.78 -11.61
N THR A 135 -8.15 -4.47 -12.22
CA THR A 135 -6.86 -4.79 -11.61
C THR A 135 -5.69 -4.50 -12.55
N ASN A 136 -4.55 -4.10 -11.97
CA ASN A 136 -3.27 -4.02 -12.66
C ASN A 136 -2.15 -4.51 -11.74
N SER A 137 -1.79 -5.78 -11.87
CA SER A 137 -0.72 -6.41 -11.09
C SER A 137 0.70 -6.00 -11.50
N ASN A 138 0.85 -5.10 -12.49
CA ASN A 138 2.15 -4.54 -12.88
C ASN A 138 2.41 -3.16 -12.26
N ASN A 139 1.43 -2.59 -11.54
CA ASN A 139 1.59 -1.31 -10.87
C ASN A 139 2.09 -1.52 -9.44
N SER A 140 3.37 -1.24 -9.19
CA SER A 140 4.01 -1.37 -7.86
C SER A 140 3.54 -0.32 -6.82
N GLU A 141 2.64 0.60 -7.19
CA GLU A 141 1.95 1.49 -6.25
C GLU A 141 0.69 0.82 -5.63
N GLY A 142 0.35 -0.41 -6.05
CA GLY A 142 -0.79 -1.16 -5.56
C GLY A 142 -0.41 -2.46 -4.85
N MET A 143 -1.17 -2.84 -3.82
CA MET A 143 -0.95 -4.06 -3.03
C MET A 143 -0.94 -5.31 -3.92
N LEU A 144 -1.84 -5.38 -4.92
CA LEU A 144 -1.96 -6.53 -5.81
C LEU A 144 -0.66 -6.89 -6.54
N TYR A 145 0.24 -5.90 -6.78
CA TYR A 145 1.55 -6.16 -7.37
C TYR A 145 2.37 -7.12 -6.50
N TYR A 146 2.42 -6.84 -5.20
CA TYR A 146 3.18 -7.62 -4.22
C TYR A 146 2.49 -8.95 -3.93
N GLU A 147 1.20 -8.94 -3.67
CA GLU A 147 0.41 -10.14 -3.38
C GLU A 147 0.51 -11.19 -4.48
N LYS A 148 0.39 -10.79 -5.76
CA LYS A 148 0.53 -11.72 -6.88
C LYS A 148 1.93 -12.33 -7.01
N ARG A 149 2.96 -11.60 -6.62
CA ARG A 149 4.34 -12.07 -6.65
C ARG A 149 4.69 -12.95 -5.45
N LEU A 150 4.13 -12.65 -4.28
CA LEU A 150 4.22 -13.52 -3.10
C LEU A 150 3.53 -14.87 -3.32
N ASP A 151 2.32 -14.86 -3.92
CA ASP A 151 1.58 -16.03 -4.39
C ASP A 151 2.44 -16.89 -5.36
N SER A 152 3.05 -16.25 -6.36
CA SER A 152 3.96 -16.93 -7.29
C SER A 152 5.24 -17.44 -6.61
N TRP A 153 5.76 -16.71 -5.62
CA TRP A 153 6.93 -17.15 -4.86
C TRP A 153 6.60 -18.40 -4.05
N LEU A 154 5.47 -18.48 -3.35
CA LEU A 154 5.01 -19.66 -2.65
C LEU A 154 4.87 -20.85 -3.59
N ALA A 155 4.21 -20.69 -4.73
CA ALA A 155 4.02 -21.74 -5.72
C ALA A 155 5.34 -22.31 -6.28
N THR A 156 6.40 -21.49 -6.34
CA THR A 156 7.74 -21.92 -6.79
C THR A 156 8.64 -22.42 -5.66
N HIS A 157 8.24 -22.25 -4.40
CA HIS A 157 8.96 -22.67 -3.21
C HIS A 157 8.03 -23.48 -2.26
N PRO A 158 7.49 -24.63 -2.70
CA PRO A 158 6.39 -25.33 -2.01
C PRO A 158 6.74 -25.81 -0.60
N ASN A 159 8.02 -25.99 -0.29
CA ASN A 159 8.50 -26.40 1.02
C ASN A 159 8.85 -25.24 1.95
N PHE A 160 8.84 -24.01 1.44
CA PHE A 160 9.16 -22.81 2.21
C PHE A 160 7.88 -22.18 2.78
N TRP A 161 8.07 -21.32 3.75
CA TRP A 161 7.00 -20.57 4.38
C TRP A 161 7.13 -19.10 4.03
N LEU A 162 6.02 -18.44 3.89
CA LEU A 162 5.93 -16.98 3.81
C LEU A 162 5.47 -16.45 5.17
N ASP A 163 6.22 -15.54 5.78
CA ASP A 163 5.77 -14.71 6.89
C ASP A 163 5.44 -13.33 6.34
N TYR A 164 4.16 -12.94 6.41
CA TYR A 164 3.64 -11.74 5.76
C TYR A 164 2.71 -10.97 6.68
N GLN A 165 3.07 -9.73 6.96
CA GLN A 165 2.28 -8.81 7.79
C GLN A 165 1.88 -7.58 7.01
N VAL A 166 0.66 -7.08 7.23
CA VAL A 166 0.17 -5.81 6.72
C VAL A 166 -0.37 -4.96 7.86
N LYS A 167 0.11 -3.71 7.92
CA LYS A 167 -0.33 -2.71 8.90
C LYS A 167 -0.87 -1.48 8.20
N PRO A 168 -2.10 -1.07 8.44
CA PRO A 168 -2.61 0.23 8.05
C PRO A 168 -2.03 1.31 8.99
N ILE A 169 -1.61 2.43 8.44
CA ILE A 169 -1.03 3.55 9.19
C ILE A 169 -2.01 4.72 9.16
N TYR A 170 -2.49 5.09 10.34
CA TYR A 170 -3.40 6.21 10.55
C TYR A 170 -2.69 7.38 11.21
N THR A 171 -3.15 8.60 10.96
CA THR A 171 -2.68 9.80 11.66
C THR A 171 -3.75 10.25 12.65
N GLY A 172 -3.45 10.19 13.94
CA GLY A 172 -4.40 10.58 15.00
C GLY A 172 -5.77 9.91 14.85
N ASN A 173 -6.82 10.70 14.80
CA ASN A 173 -8.22 10.22 14.73
C ASN A 173 -8.73 10.04 13.31
N GLU A 174 -7.87 9.97 12.30
CA GLU A 174 -8.30 9.72 10.93
C GLU A 174 -8.96 8.36 10.78
N LEU A 175 -10.10 8.31 10.09
CA LEU A 175 -10.87 7.09 9.92
C LEU A 175 -10.30 6.18 8.81
N MET A 176 -9.57 6.77 7.86
CA MET A 176 -8.89 6.02 6.80
C MET A 176 -7.39 5.98 7.02
N PRO A 177 -6.73 4.87 6.72
CA PRO A 177 -5.27 4.83 6.74
C PRO A 177 -4.69 5.72 5.63
N ARG A 178 -3.61 6.45 5.95
CA ARG A 178 -2.84 7.18 4.93
C ARG A 178 -1.94 6.27 4.13
N GLN A 179 -1.48 5.20 4.76
CA GLN A 179 -0.57 4.24 4.16
C GLN A 179 -0.95 2.82 4.58
N VAL A 180 -0.48 1.85 3.81
CA VAL A 180 -0.38 0.46 4.24
C VAL A 180 1.07 0.01 4.12
N VAL A 181 1.56 -0.61 5.19
CA VAL A 181 2.91 -1.15 5.27
C VAL A 181 2.83 -2.67 5.14
N LEU A 182 3.45 -3.20 4.10
CA LEU A 182 3.59 -4.62 3.86
C LEU A 182 4.99 -5.03 4.30
N GLN A 183 5.11 -6.06 5.12
CA GLN A 183 6.39 -6.62 5.53
C GLN A 183 6.37 -8.13 5.29
N TYR A 184 7.43 -8.66 4.68
CA TYR A 184 7.48 -10.07 4.35
C TYR A 184 8.91 -10.63 4.29
N VAL A 185 9.00 -11.92 4.56
CA VAL A 185 10.21 -12.71 4.46
C VAL A 185 9.85 -14.19 4.23
N GLY A 186 10.70 -14.92 3.56
CA GLY A 186 10.60 -16.37 3.46
C GLY A 186 11.22 -17.05 4.68
N LEU A 187 10.79 -18.29 4.92
CA LEU A 187 11.41 -19.20 5.90
C LEU A 187 11.66 -20.54 5.21
N ASP A 188 12.85 -21.09 5.35
CA ASP A 188 13.14 -22.43 4.86
C ASP A 188 12.46 -23.51 5.74
N GLU A 189 12.66 -24.79 5.41
CA GLU A 189 12.10 -25.92 6.16
C GLU A 189 12.57 -26.00 7.63
N SER A 190 13.66 -25.33 7.96
CA SER A 190 14.24 -25.26 9.31
C SER A 190 13.84 -23.98 10.05
N GLY A 191 13.15 -23.04 9.36
CA GLY A 191 12.75 -21.74 9.91
C GLY A 191 13.83 -20.66 9.78
N ASN A 192 14.87 -20.88 8.98
CA ASN A 192 15.86 -19.85 8.69
C ASN A 192 15.28 -18.83 7.71
N LEU A 193 15.62 -17.56 7.90
CA LEU A 193 15.13 -16.48 7.04
C LEU A 193 15.68 -16.58 5.61
N VAL A 194 14.79 -16.37 4.65
CA VAL A 194 15.09 -16.34 3.23
C VAL A 194 14.56 -15.02 2.67
N ASN A 195 15.45 -14.18 2.17
CA ASN A 195 15.05 -12.90 1.60
C ASN A 195 14.16 -13.10 0.37
N ILE A 196 13.08 -12.33 0.30
CA ILE A 196 12.18 -12.25 -0.85
C ILE A 196 12.28 -10.84 -1.42
N GLN A 197 12.67 -10.71 -2.69
CA GLN A 197 12.64 -9.47 -3.47
C GLN A 197 11.77 -9.67 -4.70
N LEU A 198 10.74 -8.86 -4.84
CA LEU A 198 9.73 -8.97 -5.90
C LEU A 198 9.97 -7.98 -7.04
N GLY A 199 10.98 -7.12 -6.91
CA GLY A 199 11.38 -6.12 -7.90
C GLY A 199 10.47 -4.88 -7.92
N GLY A 200 9.71 -4.64 -6.86
CA GLY A 200 8.90 -3.45 -6.70
C GLY A 200 9.73 -2.21 -6.35
N SER A 201 9.42 -1.06 -6.94
CA SER A 201 10.15 0.20 -6.69
C SER A 201 10.01 0.75 -5.27
N LYS A 202 9.13 0.17 -4.47
CA LYS A 202 8.86 0.57 -3.08
C LYS A 202 9.47 -0.38 -2.05
N GLU A 203 10.18 -1.41 -2.47
CA GLU A 203 10.83 -2.35 -1.57
C GLU A 203 12.06 -1.74 -0.90
N SER A 204 12.18 -1.96 0.40
CA SER A 204 13.40 -1.79 1.17
C SER A 204 13.67 -3.05 1.98
N VAL A 205 14.93 -3.45 2.09
CA VAL A 205 15.34 -4.69 2.77
C VAL A 205 16.21 -4.32 3.95
N ASP A 206 15.91 -4.86 5.13
CA ASP A 206 16.72 -4.66 6.33
C ASP A 206 17.92 -5.64 6.39
N SER A 207 18.74 -5.50 7.44
CA SER A 207 19.92 -6.36 7.66
C SER A 207 19.57 -7.84 7.92
N ASN A 208 18.33 -8.16 8.25
CA ASN A 208 17.85 -9.52 8.49
C ASN A 208 17.22 -10.14 7.23
N GLY A 209 17.18 -9.38 6.12
CA GLY A 209 16.56 -9.83 4.87
C GLY A 209 15.05 -9.69 4.84
N ILE A 210 14.45 -8.95 5.78
CA ILE A 210 13.03 -8.64 5.80
C ILE A 210 12.76 -7.50 4.82
N THR A 211 11.82 -7.71 3.91
CA THR A 211 11.40 -6.70 2.95
C THR A 211 10.23 -5.91 3.50
N THR A 212 10.34 -4.58 3.44
CA THR A 212 9.26 -3.62 3.78
C THR A 212 8.86 -2.83 2.56
N VAL A 213 7.56 -2.68 2.36
CA VAL A 213 6.94 -1.87 1.31
C VAL A 213 5.96 -0.91 1.95
N VAL A 214 6.06 0.37 1.61
CA VAL A 214 5.13 1.41 2.07
C VAL A 214 4.33 1.93 0.89
N LEU A 215 3.02 1.75 0.95
CA LEU A 215 2.10 2.21 -0.09
C LEU A 215 1.21 3.33 0.45
N GLU A 216 1.21 4.47 -0.25
CA GLU A 216 0.26 5.54 0.03
C GLU A 216 -1.15 5.12 -0.35
N ASN A 217 -2.11 5.37 0.56
CA ASN A 217 -3.53 5.14 0.28
C ASN A 217 -4.13 6.35 -0.45
N TYR A 218 -3.85 6.49 -1.72
CA TYR A 218 -4.24 7.64 -2.52
C TYR A 218 -4.84 7.24 -3.88
N SER A 219 -5.36 8.22 -4.60
CA SER A 219 -5.74 8.06 -6.00
C SER A 219 -5.47 9.36 -6.77
N LYS A 220 -4.89 9.26 -7.96
CA LYS A 220 -4.51 10.44 -8.77
C LYS A 220 -5.72 11.32 -9.16
N ASN A 221 -6.92 10.75 -9.19
CA ASN A 221 -8.17 11.42 -9.57
C ASN A 221 -8.99 11.92 -8.38
N ALA A 222 -8.45 11.91 -7.16
CA ALA A 222 -9.19 12.28 -5.96
C ALA A 222 -8.30 12.98 -4.93
N THR A 223 -8.87 13.98 -4.27
CA THR A 223 -8.36 14.51 -2.99
C THR A 223 -9.16 13.87 -1.87
N ILE A 224 -8.48 13.20 -0.93
CA ILE A 224 -9.09 12.40 0.14
C ILE A 224 -9.03 13.17 1.46
N ASP A 225 -10.15 13.27 2.15
CA ASP A 225 -10.24 13.67 3.55
C ASP A 225 -10.16 12.39 4.41
N TYR A 226 -8.97 12.07 4.88
CA TYR A 226 -8.72 10.86 5.69
C TYR A 226 -9.42 10.89 7.04
N LEU A 227 -9.67 12.09 7.59
CA LEU A 227 -10.38 12.23 8.87
C LEU A 227 -11.82 11.73 8.77
N LYS A 228 -12.48 11.99 7.65
CA LYS A 228 -13.89 11.64 7.44
C LYS A 228 -14.10 10.45 6.51
N GLY A 229 -13.08 10.03 5.79
CA GLY A 229 -13.21 9.04 4.72
C GLY A 229 -13.97 9.56 3.50
N THR A 230 -14.02 10.87 3.29
CA THR A 230 -14.68 11.48 2.14
C THR A 230 -13.68 11.86 1.06
N ALA A 231 -14.17 12.15 -0.15
CA ALA A 231 -13.29 12.52 -1.25
C ALA A 231 -13.99 13.48 -2.23
N THR A 232 -13.18 14.32 -2.85
CA THR A 232 -13.58 15.19 -3.96
C THR A 232 -12.75 14.86 -5.21
N PRO A 233 -13.27 15.07 -6.44
CA PRO A 233 -12.47 14.90 -7.64
C PRO A 233 -11.25 15.83 -7.61
N SER A 234 -10.07 15.30 -7.96
CA SER A 234 -8.92 16.15 -8.30
C SER A 234 -9.11 16.67 -9.71
N LEU A 235 -8.80 17.95 -9.93
CA LEU A 235 -8.64 18.50 -11.28
C LEU A 235 -7.36 17.88 -11.86
N VAL A 236 -7.50 16.99 -12.82
CA VAL A 236 -6.40 16.41 -13.60
C VAL A 236 -6.27 17.18 -14.88
#